data_a1681f999ef4a4aaa9a6f8dffe4e98f5
#
_entry.id   a1681f999ef4a4aaa9a6f8dffe4e98f5
#
_cell.length_a   1.000
_cell.length_b   1.000
_cell.length_c   1.000
_cell.angle_alpha   90.00
_cell.angle_beta   90.00
_cell.angle_gamma   90.00
#
_symmetry.space_group_name_H-M   'P 1'
#
loop_
_entity.id
_entity.type
_entity.pdbx_description
1 polymer ?
#
loop_
_entity_poly.entity_id
_entity_poly.type
_entity_poly.pdbx_seq_one_letter_code
_entity_poly.pdbx_strand_id
1 'polypeptide(L)'
;MFDIDLWREIFQSINKNRTRSLLSGFTIAFAILLFTILFGIANGLQNTFKEAFVDDATNSISIFTGKTTKAHNGLQAGRRIQMKNEDLDYIEEEFDNKIQYLTARIYRNTLASYKNESNTYDLRAVHPDHQFLEKTLIIDGRYINQNDLKNKTKVAVIGRLVEEDLFIKTDALGKYINLGGVQYKVVGVFRDDGGDNEERKIYMPVTTAQMIYGNNDYIDQINIGYNPALNYDQAISFSNLLTRKLKTRFEVARDDQRAIRVRNMAEATKSVNAMTVGLSVIIIVIGFGTLIAGVVGISNIMIFIVKERTKEIGIRKALGASPKSIVSIILIESILITALSGYIGLLIGFGVLELAGPSLETYFIKDPGVSNGLVIGATMTLIIAGAIAGYIPAQKASKIKPIIALRND
;
A
#
# COMPACT_ATOMS: atom_id res chain seq x y z
N MET A 1 -11.70 17.00 40.01
CA MET A 1 -12.50 18.17 40.38
C MET A 1 -12.15 19.28 39.41
N PHE A 2 -13.00 19.53 38.41
CA PHE A 2 -12.78 20.58 37.41
C PHE A 2 -13.23 21.90 38.05
N ASP A 3 -12.27 22.71 38.48
CA ASP A 3 -12.51 24.01 39.06
C ASP A 3 -12.81 25.00 37.93
N ILE A 4 -14.05 25.44 37.79
CA ILE A 4 -14.51 26.36 36.73
C ILE A 4 -13.71 27.66 36.76
N ASP A 5 -13.26 28.07 37.95
CA ASP A 5 -12.43 29.26 38.11
C ASP A 5 -11.05 29.11 37.49
N LEU A 6 -10.48 27.89 37.50
CA LEU A 6 -9.19 27.55 36.88
C LEU A 6 -9.28 27.68 35.32
N TRP A 7 -10.37 27.18 34.74
CA TRP A 7 -10.61 27.33 33.31
C TRP A 7 -10.81 28.78 32.90
N ARG A 8 -11.58 29.52 33.66
CA ARG A 8 -11.80 30.96 33.43
C ARG A 8 -10.49 31.75 33.47
N GLU A 9 -9.64 31.41 34.38
CA GLU A 9 -8.29 32.01 34.52
C GLU A 9 -7.38 31.70 33.34
N ILE A 10 -7.34 30.42 32.86
CA ILE A 10 -6.54 30.02 31.71
C ILE A 10 -7.01 30.79 30.45
N PHE A 11 -8.31 30.86 30.22
CA PHE A 11 -8.87 31.62 29.09
C PHE A 11 -8.58 33.12 29.17
N GLN A 12 -8.62 33.70 30.34
CA GLN A 12 -8.24 35.11 30.56
C GLN A 12 -6.75 35.34 30.26
N SER A 13 -5.89 34.42 30.66
CA SER A 13 -4.46 34.46 30.40
C SER A 13 -4.17 34.43 28.90
N ILE A 14 -4.74 33.49 28.16
CA ILE A 14 -4.63 33.37 26.71
C ILE A 14 -5.12 34.63 26.01
N ASN A 15 -6.23 35.21 26.50
CA ASN A 15 -6.88 36.39 25.92
C ASN A 15 -6.09 37.69 26.16
N LYS A 16 -5.34 37.78 27.24
CA LYS A 16 -4.49 38.93 27.57
C LYS A 16 -3.27 39.06 26.67
N ASN A 17 -2.76 37.92 26.15
CA ASN A 17 -1.56 37.83 25.28
C ASN A 17 -1.87 37.16 23.94
N ARG A 18 -2.98 37.55 23.29
CA ARG A 18 -3.52 36.91 22.07
C ARG A 18 -2.50 36.66 20.98
N THR A 19 -1.72 37.66 20.59
CA THR A 19 -0.77 37.58 19.47
C THR A 19 0.29 36.50 19.69
N ARG A 20 0.82 36.38 20.93
CA ARG A 20 1.86 35.40 21.26
C ARG A 20 1.30 33.99 21.38
N SER A 21 0.16 33.82 22.06
CA SER A 21 -0.52 32.53 22.14
C SER A 21 -0.90 32.03 20.75
N LEU A 22 -1.32 32.93 19.86
CA LEU A 22 -1.66 32.63 18.48
C LEU A 22 -0.44 32.24 17.65
N LEU A 23 0.71 32.95 17.79
CA LEU A 23 1.97 32.61 17.14
C LEU A 23 2.51 31.25 17.59
N SER A 24 2.45 30.97 18.92
CA SER A 24 2.83 29.65 19.46
C SER A 24 1.95 28.55 18.92
N GLY A 25 0.62 28.79 18.96
CA GLY A 25 -0.37 27.86 18.45
C GLY A 25 -0.19 27.60 16.97
N PHE A 26 0.08 28.65 16.18
CA PHE A 26 0.33 28.54 14.74
C PHE A 26 1.53 27.66 14.44
N THR A 27 2.65 27.82 15.17
CA THR A 27 3.86 27.01 14.94
C THR A 27 3.59 25.53 15.14
N ILE A 28 2.80 25.17 16.16
CA ILE A 28 2.42 23.77 16.43
C ILE A 28 1.42 23.29 15.40
N ALA A 29 0.37 24.07 15.13
CA ALA A 29 -0.63 23.72 14.14
C ALA A 29 0.01 23.49 12.78
N PHE A 30 0.97 24.32 12.37
CA PHE A 30 1.69 24.16 11.12
C PHE A 30 2.60 22.92 11.11
N ALA A 31 3.30 22.63 12.21
CA ALA A 31 4.12 21.43 12.34
C ALA A 31 3.29 20.15 12.21
N ILE A 32 2.14 20.09 12.90
CA ILE A 32 1.23 18.95 12.84
C ILE A 32 0.54 18.83 11.47
N LEU A 33 0.18 19.96 10.86
CA LEU A 33 -0.35 20.01 9.50
C LEU A 33 0.62 19.38 8.51
N LEU A 34 1.89 19.82 8.52
CA LEU A 34 2.92 19.25 7.64
C LEU A 34 3.14 17.77 7.89
N PHE A 35 3.20 17.36 9.17
CA PHE A 35 3.32 15.95 9.52
C PHE A 35 2.14 15.12 8.99
N THR A 36 0.92 15.62 9.16
CA THR A 36 -0.32 14.95 8.69
C THR A 36 -0.33 14.79 7.18
N ILE A 37 0.04 15.86 6.44
CA ILE A 37 0.10 15.81 4.97
C ILE A 37 1.17 14.82 4.49
N LEU A 38 2.39 14.89 5.03
CA LEU A 38 3.49 13.99 4.64
C LEU A 38 3.13 12.53 4.95
N PHE A 39 2.53 12.27 6.10
CA PHE A 39 2.11 10.93 6.47
C PHE A 39 0.97 10.41 5.57
N GLY A 40 -0.02 11.27 5.27
CA GLY A 40 -1.12 10.92 4.37
C GLY A 40 -0.64 10.59 2.96
N ILE A 41 0.28 11.38 2.40
CA ILE A 41 0.90 11.13 1.09
C ILE A 41 1.65 9.79 1.10
N ALA A 42 2.44 9.52 2.14
CA ALA A 42 3.17 8.25 2.23
C ALA A 42 2.23 7.05 2.38
N ASN A 43 1.16 7.19 3.13
CA ASN A 43 0.14 6.15 3.26
C ASN A 43 -0.57 5.91 1.91
N GLY A 44 -0.91 6.98 1.19
CA GLY A 44 -1.49 6.86 -0.15
C GLY A 44 -0.54 6.18 -1.15
N LEU A 45 0.75 6.46 -1.10
CA LEU A 45 1.75 5.75 -1.90
C LEU A 45 1.85 4.27 -1.51
N GLN A 46 1.81 3.95 -0.21
CA GLN A 46 1.76 2.56 0.27
C GLN A 46 0.51 1.82 -0.21
N ASN A 47 -0.64 2.49 -0.22
CA ASN A 47 -1.90 1.92 -0.69
C ASN A 47 -1.82 1.58 -2.18
N THR A 48 -1.27 2.48 -3.00
CA THR A 48 -1.02 2.21 -4.42
C THR A 48 -0.14 0.98 -4.65
N PHE A 49 0.95 0.87 -3.89
CA PHE A 49 1.82 -0.31 -4.01
C PHE A 49 1.14 -1.58 -3.52
N LYS A 50 0.36 -1.52 -2.43
CA LYS A 50 -0.39 -2.69 -1.95
C LYS A 50 -1.41 -3.14 -3.00
N GLU A 51 -2.15 -2.21 -3.58
CA GLU A 51 -3.15 -2.52 -4.61
C GLU A 51 -2.53 -3.18 -5.84
N ALA A 52 -1.36 -2.71 -6.30
CA ALA A 52 -0.63 -3.35 -7.40
C ALA A 52 -0.22 -4.82 -7.13
N PHE A 53 -0.34 -5.30 -5.89
CA PHE A 53 -0.04 -6.67 -5.48
C PHE A 53 -1.24 -7.41 -4.86
N VAL A 54 -2.43 -6.80 -4.86
CA VAL A 54 -3.64 -7.43 -4.30
C VAL A 54 -4.10 -8.60 -5.18
N ASP A 55 -3.97 -8.44 -6.49
CA ASP A 55 -4.57 -9.35 -7.47
C ASP A 55 -3.75 -10.63 -7.67
N ASP A 56 -2.44 -10.53 -7.64
CA ASP A 56 -1.55 -11.68 -7.80
C ASP A 56 -1.24 -12.35 -6.44
N ALA A 57 -1.12 -13.66 -6.44
CA ALA A 57 -0.60 -14.36 -5.28
C ALA A 57 0.85 -13.88 -4.99
N THR A 58 1.08 -13.30 -3.81
CA THR A 58 2.40 -12.79 -3.39
C THR A 58 3.47 -13.89 -3.34
N ASN A 59 3.04 -15.16 -3.30
CA ASN A 59 3.87 -16.36 -3.38
C ASN A 59 3.93 -16.92 -4.82
N SER A 60 3.96 -16.06 -5.84
CA SER A 60 4.01 -16.50 -7.24
C SER A 60 5.39 -16.29 -7.88
N ILE A 61 5.70 -17.19 -8.82
CA ILE A 61 6.87 -17.13 -9.70
C ILE A 61 6.38 -17.26 -11.14
N SER A 62 6.76 -16.30 -11.98
CA SER A 62 6.47 -16.33 -13.41
C SER A 62 7.73 -16.62 -14.23
N ILE A 63 7.65 -17.56 -15.15
CA ILE A 63 8.75 -17.97 -16.02
C ILE A 63 8.43 -17.54 -17.45
N PHE A 64 9.31 -16.73 -18.01
CA PHE A 64 9.23 -16.24 -19.38
C PHE A 64 10.45 -16.72 -20.16
N THR A 65 10.24 -17.08 -21.40
CA THR A 65 11.33 -17.45 -22.31
C THR A 65 11.47 -16.43 -23.44
N GLY A 66 12.70 -16.27 -23.91
CA GLY A 66 13.02 -15.33 -24.97
C GLY A 66 14.03 -15.92 -25.96
N LYS A 67 14.86 -15.07 -26.55
CA LYS A 67 15.97 -15.49 -27.42
C LYS A 67 17.28 -15.52 -26.64
N THR A 68 18.11 -16.52 -26.89
CA THR A 68 19.46 -16.59 -26.32
C THR A 68 20.31 -15.44 -26.86
N THR A 69 21.14 -14.87 -25.98
CA THR A 69 22.06 -13.79 -26.35
C THR A 69 23.49 -14.27 -26.44
N LYS A 70 23.74 -15.48 -25.96
CA LYS A 70 25.07 -16.10 -25.91
C LYS A 70 25.05 -17.48 -26.52
N ALA A 71 26.15 -17.85 -27.21
CA ALA A 71 26.39 -19.21 -27.68
C ALA A 71 26.72 -20.08 -26.47
N HIS A 72 26.23 -21.32 -26.43
CA HIS A 72 26.48 -22.28 -25.36
C HIS A 72 26.38 -23.71 -25.85
N ASN A 73 27.28 -24.60 -25.42
CA ASN A 73 27.32 -26.04 -25.78
C ASN A 73 27.21 -26.29 -27.31
N GLY A 74 27.88 -25.47 -28.12
CA GLY A 74 27.85 -25.61 -29.58
C GLY A 74 26.60 -25.00 -30.24
N LEU A 75 25.63 -24.50 -29.46
CA LEU A 75 24.43 -23.84 -29.96
C LEU A 75 24.67 -22.34 -30.13
N GLN A 76 24.18 -21.77 -31.23
CA GLN A 76 24.36 -20.35 -31.56
C GLN A 76 23.46 -19.44 -30.72
N ALA A 77 23.90 -18.19 -30.54
CA ALA A 77 23.07 -17.12 -30.00
C ALA A 77 21.90 -16.78 -30.97
N GLY A 78 20.82 -16.21 -30.43
CA GLY A 78 19.61 -15.84 -31.20
C GLY A 78 18.56 -16.95 -31.25
N ARG A 79 18.81 -18.13 -30.72
CA ARG A 79 17.86 -19.25 -30.63
C ARG A 79 16.69 -18.88 -29.75
N ARG A 80 15.45 -19.04 -30.24
CA ARG A 80 14.25 -18.86 -29.44
C ARG A 80 14.03 -20.08 -28.56
N ILE A 81 13.85 -19.83 -27.26
CA ILE A 81 13.46 -20.88 -26.31
C ILE A 81 11.95 -20.98 -26.33
N GLN A 82 11.43 -22.17 -26.57
CA GLN A 82 10.00 -22.46 -26.58
C GLN A 82 9.70 -23.50 -25.49
N MET A 83 8.90 -23.12 -24.50
CA MET A 83 8.39 -24.05 -23.48
C MET A 83 7.26 -24.90 -24.04
N LYS A 84 7.14 -26.10 -23.50
CA LYS A 84 6.16 -27.11 -23.87
C LYS A 84 5.51 -27.72 -22.63
N ASN A 85 4.49 -28.56 -22.83
CA ASN A 85 3.83 -29.29 -21.74
C ASN A 85 4.82 -30.12 -20.93
N GLU A 86 5.80 -30.80 -21.59
CA GLU A 86 6.85 -31.59 -20.93
C GLU A 86 7.72 -30.79 -19.94
N ASP A 87 7.79 -29.45 -20.11
CA ASP A 87 8.51 -28.57 -19.19
C ASP A 87 7.69 -28.24 -17.95
N LEU A 88 6.36 -28.22 -18.10
CA LEU A 88 5.42 -28.09 -16.98
C LEU A 88 5.50 -29.36 -16.10
N ASP A 89 5.39 -30.55 -16.73
CA ASP A 89 5.49 -31.85 -16.06
C ASP A 89 6.83 -31.98 -15.32
N TYR A 90 7.95 -31.59 -15.98
CA TYR A 90 9.27 -31.57 -15.36
C TYR A 90 9.34 -30.69 -14.11
N ILE A 91 8.74 -29.47 -14.15
CA ILE A 91 8.72 -28.56 -13.01
C ILE A 91 7.90 -29.16 -11.87
N GLU A 92 6.75 -29.76 -12.16
CA GLU A 92 5.89 -30.40 -11.19
C GLU A 92 6.61 -31.55 -10.48
N GLU A 93 7.23 -32.47 -11.24
CA GLU A 93 7.96 -33.61 -10.70
C GLU A 93 9.19 -33.21 -9.87
N GLU A 94 10.00 -32.27 -10.36
CA GLU A 94 11.26 -31.85 -9.71
C GLU A 94 11.04 -31.06 -8.43
N PHE A 95 9.90 -30.34 -8.30
CA PHE A 95 9.64 -29.39 -7.23
C PHE A 95 8.30 -29.56 -6.51
N ASP A 96 7.68 -30.72 -6.60
CA ASP A 96 6.35 -31.06 -6.04
C ASP A 96 6.17 -30.53 -4.60
N ASN A 97 7.14 -30.77 -3.73
CA ASN A 97 7.07 -30.36 -2.33
C ASN A 97 7.16 -28.82 -2.08
N LYS A 98 7.47 -28.03 -3.11
CA LYS A 98 7.58 -26.57 -3.05
C LYS A 98 6.47 -25.84 -3.81
N ILE A 99 5.74 -26.57 -4.65
CA ILE A 99 4.68 -26.03 -5.51
C ILE A 99 3.32 -26.31 -4.85
N GLN A 100 2.47 -25.31 -4.84
CA GLN A 100 1.07 -25.45 -4.45
C GLN A 100 0.15 -25.37 -5.66
N TYR A 101 0.45 -24.48 -6.60
CA TYR A 101 -0.31 -24.27 -7.83
C TYR A 101 0.63 -24.18 -9.02
N LEU A 102 0.23 -24.75 -10.15
CA LEU A 102 1.03 -24.74 -11.38
C LEU A 102 0.12 -24.50 -12.58
N THR A 103 0.44 -23.52 -13.41
CA THR A 103 -0.32 -23.24 -14.62
C THR A 103 0.59 -22.80 -15.76
N ALA A 104 0.28 -23.30 -16.96
CA ALA A 104 0.76 -22.68 -18.19
C ALA A 104 -0.17 -21.52 -18.59
N ARG A 105 0.36 -20.56 -19.36
CA ARG A 105 -0.41 -19.53 -20.04
C ARG A 105 -0.03 -19.49 -21.52
N ILE A 106 -1.06 -19.34 -22.36
CA ILE A 106 -0.91 -18.99 -23.79
C ILE A 106 -1.66 -17.70 -23.98
N TYR A 107 -1.01 -16.70 -24.55
CA TYR A 107 -1.55 -15.38 -24.79
C TYR A 107 -1.98 -15.21 -26.24
N ARG A 108 -3.20 -14.74 -26.47
CA ARG A 108 -3.70 -14.35 -27.79
C ARG A 108 -4.59 -13.13 -27.64
N ASN A 109 -4.56 -12.26 -28.63
CA ASN A 109 -5.60 -11.26 -28.80
C ASN A 109 -6.60 -11.79 -29.81
N THR A 110 -7.87 -11.73 -29.47
CA THR A 110 -8.92 -12.28 -30.32
C THR A 110 -10.08 -11.34 -30.47
N LEU A 111 -10.66 -11.30 -31.65
CA LEU A 111 -11.95 -10.68 -31.86
C LEU A 111 -13.02 -11.58 -31.26
N ALA A 112 -13.68 -11.11 -30.23
CA ALA A 112 -14.83 -11.77 -29.63
C ALA A 112 -16.13 -11.12 -30.14
N SER A 113 -17.12 -11.93 -30.50
CA SER A 113 -18.41 -11.42 -30.94
C SER A 113 -19.58 -12.25 -30.42
N TYR A 114 -20.68 -11.55 -30.14
CA TYR A 114 -21.96 -12.13 -29.81
C TYR A 114 -23.07 -11.32 -30.51
N LYS A 115 -23.83 -11.98 -31.39
CA LYS A 115 -24.83 -11.32 -32.27
C LYS A 115 -24.20 -10.17 -33.06
N ASN A 116 -24.62 -8.94 -32.80
CA ASN A 116 -24.18 -7.73 -33.52
C ASN A 116 -23.03 -7.00 -32.79
N GLU A 117 -22.70 -7.41 -31.54
CA GLU A 117 -21.63 -6.77 -30.77
C GLU A 117 -20.31 -7.51 -30.96
N SER A 118 -19.24 -6.75 -31.09
CA SER A 118 -17.88 -7.31 -31.23
C SER A 118 -16.83 -6.36 -30.69
N ASN A 119 -15.81 -6.93 -30.04
CA ASN A 119 -14.66 -6.19 -29.56
C ASN A 119 -13.45 -7.12 -29.48
N THR A 120 -12.24 -6.55 -29.40
CA THR A 120 -11.00 -7.32 -29.24
C THR A 120 -10.63 -7.42 -27.78
N TYR A 121 -10.36 -8.64 -27.32
CA TYR A 121 -10.00 -8.93 -25.93
C TYR A 121 -8.74 -9.76 -25.83
N ASP A 122 -8.07 -9.63 -24.69
CA ASP A 122 -6.99 -10.53 -24.32
C ASP A 122 -7.56 -11.90 -23.94
N LEU A 123 -7.14 -12.90 -24.70
CA LEU A 123 -7.44 -14.30 -24.45
C LEU A 123 -6.25 -14.96 -23.76
N ARG A 124 -6.51 -15.53 -22.58
CA ARG A 124 -5.53 -16.33 -21.83
C ARG A 124 -6.00 -17.77 -21.75
N ALA A 125 -5.23 -18.68 -22.32
CA ALA A 125 -5.49 -20.10 -22.16
C ALA A 125 -4.67 -20.63 -20.97
N VAL A 126 -5.33 -21.33 -20.04
CA VAL A 126 -4.82 -21.61 -18.70
C VAL A 126 -5.23 -22.98 -18.17
N HIS A 127 -4.59 -23.41 -17.08
CA HIS A 127 -5.00 -24.54 -16.25
C HIS A 127 -5.96 -24.08 -15.14
N PRO A 128 -6.68 -24.99 -14.47
CA PRO A 128 -7.60 -24.64 -13.36
C PRO A 128 -6.94 -23.87 -12.21
N ASP A 129 -5.69 -24.20 -11.89
CA ASP A 129 -4.93 -23.58 -10.80
C ASP A 129 -4.67 -22.08 -11.00
N HIS A 130 -4.83 -21.60 -12.23
CA HIS A 130 -4.74 -20.20 -12.56
C HIS A 130 -5.72 -19.33 -11.74
N GLN A 131 -6.91 -19.87 -11.43
CA GLN A 131 -7.90 -19.19 -10.61
C GLN A 131 -7.34 -18.74 -9.26
N PHE A 132 -6.54 -19.60 -8.63
CA PHE A 132 -5.96 -19.34 -7.30
C PHE A 132 -4.76 -18.40 -7.37
N LEU A 133 -4.00 -18.44 -8.47
CA LEU A 133 -2.84 -17.58 -8.70
C LEU A 133 -3.21 -16.12 -8.99
N GLU A 134 -4.30 -15.91 -9.76
CA GLU A 134 -4.82 -14.57 -10.06
C GLU A 134 -5.95 -14.17 -9.10
N LYS A 135 -6.27 -15.00 -8.10
CA LYS A 135 -7.39 -14.77 -7.15
C LYS A 135 -8.72 -14.44 -7.84
N THR A 136 -8.95 -15.00 -9.01
CA THR A 136 -10.12 -14.73 -9.83
C THR A 136 -11.41 -15.15 -9.11
N LEU A 137 -12.34 -14.21 -8.90
CA LEU A 137 -13.62 -14.45 -8.22
C LEU A 137 -14.70 -14.78 -9.25
N ILE A 138 -15.24 -15.99 -9.20
CA ILE A 138 -16.38 -16.37 -10.04
C ILE A 138 -17.67 -15.79 -9.45
N ILE A 139 -18.33 -14.94 -10.21
CA ILE A 139 -19.61 -14.31 -9.83
C ILE A 139 -20.81 -15.06 -10.38
N ASP A 140 -20.64 -15.77 -11.49
CA ASP A 140 -21.69 -16.63 -12.05
C ASP A 140 -21.07 -17.85 -12.74
N GLY A 141 -21.71 -19.01 -12.62
CA GLY A 141 -21.28 -20.27 -13.22
C GLY A 141 -20.07 -20.92 -12.53
N ARG A 142 -19.06 -21.32 -13.31
CA ARG A 142 -17.86 -22.01 -12.81
C ARG A 142 -16.60 -21.63 -13.57
N TYR A 143 -15.46 -21.86 -12.95
CA TYR A 143 -14.15 -21.76 -13.63
C TYR A 143 -13.86 -23.00 -14.49
N ILE A 144 -12.76 -22.95 -15.26
CA ILE A 144 -12.20 -24.07 -16.02
C ILE A 144 -11.85 -25.20 -15.06
N ASN A 145 -12.09 -26.45 -15.44
CA ASN A 145 -11.78 -27.62 -14.63
C ASN A 145 -10.97 -28.67 -15.40
N GLN A 146 -10.53 -29.73 -14.72
CA GLN A 146 -9.69 -30.79 -15.31
C GLN A 146 -10.39 -31.54 -16.43
N ASN A 147 -11.75 -31.69 -16.39
CA ASN A 147 -12.50 -32.33 -17.47
C ASN A 147 -12.47 -31.51 -18.76
N ASP A 148 -12.48 -30.15 -18.62
CA ASP A 148 -12.36 -29.25 -19.76
C ASP A 148 -10.99 -29.39 -20.46
N LEU A 149 -9.92 -29.57 -19.68
CA LEU A 149 -8.58 -29.82 -20.21
C LEU A 149 -8.49 -31.19 -20.93
N LYS A 150 -8.95 -32.24 -20.23
CA LYS A 150 -8.89 -33.62 -20.73
C LYS A 150 -9.65 -33.79 -22.02
N ASN A 151 -10.85 -33.21 -22.11
CA ASN A 151 -11.73 -33.34 -23.26
C ASN A 151 -11.51 -32.24 -24.31
N LYS A 152 -10.58 -31.29 -24.08
CA LYS A 152 -10.32 -30.13 -24.94
C LYS A 152 -11.61 -29.38 -25.27
N THR A 153 -12.46 -29.16 -24.26
CA THR A 153 -13.80 -28.58 -24.46
C THR A 153 -13.69 -27.11 -24.88
N LYS A 154 -14.56 -26.71 -25.81
CA LYS A 154 -14.65 -25.30 -26.25
C LYS A 154 -15.52 -24.51 -25.28
N VAL A 155 -14.96 -24.19 -24.13
CA VAL A 155 -15.59 -23.36 -23.09
C VAL A 155 -14.77 -22.09 -22.86
N ALA A 156 -15.46 -21.05 -22.40
CA ALA A 156 -14.85 -19.78 -22.03
C ALA A 156 -15.38 -19.30 -20.68
N VAL A 157 -14.50 -18.71 -19.88
CA VAL A 157 -14.82 -17.93 -18.69
C VAL A 157 -14.48 -16.49 -19.01
N ILE A 158 -15.45 -15.59 -18.90
CA ILE A 158 -15.33 -14.21 -19.36
C ILE A 158 -15.34 -13.24 -18.19
N GLY A 159 -14.62 -12.15 -18.28
CA GLY A 159 -14.67 -11.09 -17.28
C GLY A 159 -16.00 -10.33 -17.33
N ARG A 160 -16.37 -9.73 -16.21
CA ARG A 160 -17.61 -8.96 -16.06
C ARG A 160 -17.77 -7.88 -17.15
N LEU A 161 -16.72 -7.13 -17.43
CA LEU A 161 -16.75 -6.10 -18.46
C LEU A 161 -16.86 -6.66 -19.90
N VAL A 162 -16.41 -7.90 -20.14
CA VAL A 162 -16.65 -8.59 -21.42
C VAL A 162 -18.13 -8.95 -21.56
N GLU A 163 -18.77 -9.38 -20.46
CA GLU A 163 -20.22 -9.64 -20.45
C GLU A 163 -21.02 -8.36 -20.72
N GLU A 164 -20.70 -7.28 -20.01
CA GLU A 164 -21.36 -5.97 -20.16
C GLU A 164 -21.25 -5.44 -21.59
N ASP A 165 -20.05 -5.54 -22.20
CA ASP A 165 -19.76 -5.03 -23.55
C ASP A 165 -20.50 -5.85 -24.65
N LEU A 166 -20.52 -7.20 -24.52
CA LEU A 166 -21.00 -8.07 -25.63
C LEU A 166 -22.43 -8.58 -25.45
N PHE A 167 -22.88 -8.81 -24.19
CA PHE A 167 -24.16 -9.46 -23.92
C PHE A 167 -25.26 -8.47 -23.48
N ILE A 168 -25.14 -7.22 -23.83
CA ILE A 168 -26.02 -6.10 -23.47
C ILE A 168 -27.45 -6.60 -23.08
N LYS A 169 -27.83 -6.42 -21.80
CA LYS A 169 -29.14 -6.79 -21.22
C LYS A 169 -29.46 -8.30 -21.19
N THR A 170 -28.47 -9.19 -21.34
CA THR A 170 -28.72 -10.63 -21.27
C THR A 170 -27.53 -11.34 -20.61
N ASP A 171 -27.80 -12.29 -19.67
CA ASP A 171 -26.75 -13.09 -19.05
C ASP A 171 -25.93 -13.84 -20.10
N ALA A 172 -24.63 -13.90 -19.93
CA ALA A 172 -23.75 -14.64 -20.83
C ALA A 172 -23.72 -16.13 -20.55
N LEU A 173 -24.02 -16.55 -19.31
CA LEU A 173 -23.89 -17.94 -18.89
C LEU A 173 -24.68 -18.89 -19.77
N GLY A 174 -24.02 -19.96 -20.21
CA GLY A 174 -24.63 -21.02 -21.07
C GLY A 174 -24.75 -20.64 -22.55
N LYS A 175 -24.54 -19.39 -22.95
CA LYS A 175 -24.57 -18.94 -24.34
C LYS A 175 -23.25 -19.18 -25.05
N TYR A 176 -23.25 -19.04 -26.37
CA TYR A 176 -22.06 -19.23 -27.20
C TYR A 176 -21.51 -17.88 -27.65
N ILE A 177 -20.23 -17.66 -27.40
CA ILE A 177 -19.44 -16.51 -27.89
C ILE A 177 -18.53 -16.98 -29.03
N ASN A 178 -18.40 -16.17 -30.06
CA ASN A 178 -17.46 -16.43 -31.14
C ASN A 178 -16.11 -15.79 -30.80
N LEU A 179 -15.05 -16.60 -30.72
CA LEU A 179 -13.68 -16.12 -30.51
C LEU A 179 -12.84 -16.49 -31.73
N GLY A 180 -12.52 -15.48 -32.57
CA GLY A 180 -11.71 -15.67 -33.76
C GLY A 180 -12.28 -16.68 -34.75
N GLY A 181 -13.58 -16.76 -34.91
CA GLY A 181 -14.27 -17.68 -35.83
C GLY A 181 -14.68 -19.02 -35.22
N VAL A 182 -14.36 -19.28 -33.94
CA VAL A 182 -14.72 -20.51 -33.23
C VAL A 182 -15.72 -20.23 -32.12
N GLN A 183 -16.77 -21.06 -32.03
CA GLN A 183 -17.80 -20.93 -31.00
C GLN A 183 -17.36 -21.61 -29.69
N TYR A 184 -17.47 -20.84 -28.59
CA TYR A 184 -17.19 -21.31 -27.22
C TYR A 184 -18.43 -21.12 -26.34
N LYS A 185 -18.74 -22.10 -25.51
CA LYS A 185 -19.79 -21.97 -24.52
C LYS A 185 -19.29 -21.19 -23.31
N VAL A 186 -19.94 -20.12 -22.92
CA VAL A 186 -19.64 -19.40 -21.71
C VAL A 186 -20.07 -20.24 -20.51
N VAL A 187 -19.16 -20.63 -19.65
CA VAL A 187 -19.39 -21.49 -18.46
C VAL A 187 -19.23 -20.74 -17.15
N GLY A 188 -18.71 -19.53 -17.19
CA GLY A 188 -18.63 -18.67 -16.01
C GLY A 188 -18.32 -17.23 -16.37
N VAL A 189 -18.68 -16.34 -15.44
CA VAL A 189 -18.36 -14.93 -15.46
C VAL A 189 -17.54 -14.63 -14.21
N PHE A 190 -16.47 -13.87 -14.35
CA PHE A 190 -15.60 -13.53 -13.23
C PHE A 190 -15.47 -12.03 -13.00
N ARG A 191 -15.15 -11.69 -11.76
CA ARG A 191 -14.68 -10.38 -11.33
C ARG A 191 -13.24 -10.49 -10.86
N ASP A 192 -12.51 -9.40 -11.03
CA ASP A 192 -11.12 -9.28 -10.60
C ASP A 192 -10.88 -7.93 -9.93
N ASP A 193 -10.19 -7.93 -8.79
CA ASP A 193 -9.93 -6.69 -8.05
C ASP A 193 -8.76 -5.87 -8.65
N GLY A 194 -8.07 -6.39 -9.71
CA GLY A 194 -7.01 -5.73 -10.48
C GLY A 194 -7.46 -4.63 -11.43
N GLY A 195 -8.77 -4.35 -11.41
CA GLY A 195 -9.38 -3.28 -12.18
C GLY A 195 -9.84 -3.70 -13.58
N ASP A 196 -10.33 -2.71 -14.33
CA ASP A 196 -11.04 -2.90 -15.59
C ASP A 196 -10.27 -3.72 -16.64
N ASN A 197 -8.94 -3.60 -16.68
CA ASN A 197 -8.12 -4.36 -17.63
C ASN A 197 -8.12 -5.86 -17.35
N GLU A 198 -8.19 -6.28 -16.08
CA GLU A 198 -8.28 -7.70 -15.72
C GLU A 198 -9.70 -8.24 -15.99
N GLU A 199 -10.74 -7.45 -15.76
CA GLU A 199 -12.12 -7.79 -16.07
C GLU A 199 -12.46 -7.77 -17.58
N ARG A 200 -11.54 -7.30 -18.45
CA ARG A 200 -11.65 -7.36 -19.91
C ARG A 200 -10.91 -8.53 -20.55
N LYS A 201 -10.76 -9.63 -19.82
CA LYS A 201 -10.07 -10.85 -20.30
C LYS A 201 -11.03 -12.00 -20.46
N ILE A 202 -10.59 -12.95 -21.29
CA ILE A 202 -11.31 -14.20 -21.54
C ILE A 202 -10.35 -15.35 -21.23
N TYR A 203 -10.79 -16.29 -20.41
CA TYR A 203 -10.04 -17.51 -20.09
C TYR A 203 -10.60 -18.70 -20.85
N MET A 204 -9.74 -19.61 -21.28
CA MET A 204 -10.09 -20.87 -21.93
C MET A 204 -9.12 -21.98 -21.50
N PRO A 205 -9.47 -23.28 -21.67
CA PRO A 205 -8.55 -24.38 -21.37
C PRO A 205 -7.30 -24.32 -22.26
N VAL A 206 -6.11 -24.50 -21.68
CA VAL A 206 -4.84 -24.45 -22.41
C VAL A 206 -4.77 -25.51 -23.51
N THR A 207 -5.25 -26.72 -23.25
CA THR A 207 -5.29 -27.82 -24.22
C THR A 207 -6.19 -27.55 -25.42
N THR A 208 -7.28 -26.80 -25.20
CA THR A 208 -8.16 -26.35 -26.28
C THR A 208 -7.47 -25.31 -27.14
N ALA A 209 -6.73 -24.36 -26.53
CA ALA A 209 -5.96 -23.35 -27.27
C ALA A 209 -4.85 -24.02 -28.11
N GLN A 210 -4.11 -24.97 -27.53
CA GLN A 210 -3.08 -25.73 -28.24
C GLN A 210 -3.63 -26.44 -29.47
N MET A 211 -4.82 -27.06 -29.33
CA MET A 211 -5.49 -27.73 -30.44
C MET A 211 -5.89 -26.75 -31.55
N ILE A 212 -6.39 -25.57 -31.21
CA ILE A 212 -6.96 -24.60 -32.18
C ILE A 212 -5.87 -23.76 -32.82
N TYR A 213 -4.86 -23.31 -32.05
CA TYR A 213 -3.85 -22.34 -32.50
C TYR A 213 -2.55 -22.98 -33.01
N GLY A 214 -2.57 -24.18 -33.48
CA GLY A 214 -1.38 -24.75 -34.11
C GLY A 214 -1.21 -26.27 -33.92
N ASN A 215 -2.12 -26.90 -33.20
CA ASN A 215 -2.07 -28.33 -32.88
C ASN A 215 -0.68 -28.76 -32.36
N ASN A 216 -0.18 -28.01 -31.40
CA ASN A 216 1.13 -28.20 -30.77
C ASN A 216 1.01 -28.14 -29.24
N ASP A 217 2.10 -28.41 -28.55
CA ASP A 217 2.21 -28.44 -27.09
C ASP A 217 2.90 -27.18 -26.51
N TYR A 218 2.95 -26.08 -27.28
CA TYR A 218 3.67 -24.87 -26.92
C TYR A 218 2.99 -24.09 -25.84
N ILE A 219 3.81 -23.47 -24.97
CA ILE A 219 3.44 -22.63 -23.85
C ILE A 219 4.19 -21.31 -23.95
N ASP A 220 3.53 -20.18 -23.68
CA ASP A 220 4.17 -18.87 -23.71
C ASP A 220 4.78 -18.51 -22.35
N GLN A 221 4.13 -18.94 -21.24
CA GLN A 221 4.54 -18.65 -19.86
C GLN A 221 4.15 -19.79 -18.93
N ILE A 222 4.96 -20.03 -17.90
CA ILE A 222 4.60 -20.91 -16.77
C ILE A 222 4.52 -20.06 -15.50
N ASN A 223 3.46 -20.22 -14.73
CA ASN A 223 3.25 -19.59 -13.44
C ASN A 223 3.16 -20.64 -12.35
N ILE A 224 3.88 -20.40 -11.27
CA ILE A 224 4.00 -21.27 -10.11
C ILE A 224 3.52 -20.50 -8.89
N GLY A 225 2.57 -21.05 -8.13
CA GLY A 225 2.30 -20.66 -6.75
C GLY A 225 3.11 -21.57 -5.83
N TYR A 226 4.10 -21.04 -5.17
CA TYR A 226 4.88 -21.83 -4.23
C TYR A 226 4.22 -21.90 -2.86
N ASN A 227 4.58 -22.92 -2.07
CA ASN A 227 4.04 -23.16 -0.73
C ASN A 227 4.22 -21.91 0.15
N PRO A 228 3.13 -21.31 0.70
CA PRO A 228 3.19 -20.11 1.52
C PRO A 228 4.02 -20.27 2.82
N ALA A 229 4.31 -21.50 3.24
CA ALA A 229 5.19 -21.78 4.38
C ALA A 229 6.67 -21.46 4.11
N LEU A 230 7.06 -21.28 2.84
CA LEU A 230 8.42 -20.86 2.48
C LEU A 230 8.64 -19.40 2.90
N ASN A 231 9.68 -19.18 3.71
CA ASN A 231 10.10 -17.82 4.01
C ASN A 231 10.75 -17.15 2.78
N TYR A 232 11.01 -15.85 2.88
CA TYR A 232 11.57 -15.07 1.79
C TYR A 232 12.87 -15.68 1.20
N ASP A 233 13.84 -16.04 2.06
CA ASP A 233 15.12 -16.55 1.60
C ASP A 233 15.00 -17.93 0.94
N GLN A 234 14.08 -18.75 1.43
CA GLN A 234 13.73 -20.03 0.83
C GLN A 234 13.05 -19.85 -0.54
N ALA A 235 12.14 -18.87 -0.68
CA ALA A 235 11.50 -18.56 -1.95
C ALA A 235 12.49 -18.05 -3.00
N ILE A 236 13.46 -17.21 -2.61
CA ILE A 236 14.54 -16.75 -3.49
C ILE A 236 15.47 -17.89 -3.86
N SER A 237 15.83 -18.74 -2.90
CA SER A 237 16.67 -19.93 -3.16
C SER A 237 15.97 -20.88 -4.13
N PHE A 238 14.66 -21.06 -4.00
CA PHE A 238 13.85 -21.85 -4.92
C PHE A 238 13.85 -21.25 -6.32
N SER A 239 13.58 -19.96 -6.46
CA SER A 239 13.61 -19.24 -7.75
C SER A 239 14.97 -19.36 -8.45
N ASN A 240 16.06 -19.22 -7.69
CA ASN A 240 17.41 -19.36 -8.21
C ASN A 240 17.73 -20.80 -8.65
N LEU A 241 17.29 -21.80 -7.89
CA LEU A 241 17.45 -23.20 -8.24
C LEU A 241 16.66 -23.54 -9.51
N LEU A 242 15.40 -23.11 -9.58
CA LEU A 242 14.53 -23.26 -10.74
C LEU A 242 15.17 -22.65 -11.99
N THR A 243 15.68 -21.44 -11.88
CA THR A 243 16.38 -20.75 -12.98
C THR A 243 17.58 -21.55 -13.49
N ARG A 244 18.40 -22.08 -12.58
CA ARG A 244 19.58 -22.90 -12.96
C ARG A 244 19.17 -24.21 -13.65
N LYS A 245 18.17 -24.91 -13.11
CA LYS A 245 17.68 -26.16 -13.69
C LYS A 245 17.09 -25.94 -15.08
N LEU A 246 16.27 -24.89 -15.26
CA LEU A 246 15.73 -24.55 -16.59
C LEU A 246 16.81 -24.12 -17.58
N LYS A 247 17.80 -23.32 -17.17
CA LYS A 247 18.93 -22.98 -18.05
C LYS A 247 19.71 -24.22 -18.49
N THR A 248 19.94 -25.20 -17.62
CA THR A 248 20.57 -26.46 -17.95
C THR A 248 19.70 -27.28 -18.92
N ARG A 249 18.38 -27.40 -18.65
CA ARG A 249 17.46 -28.15 -19.49
C ARG A 249 17.34 -27.59 -20.90
N PHE A 250 17.35 -26.26 -21.04
CA PHE A 250 17.30 -25.59 -22.35
C PHE A 250 18.69 -25.31 -22.98
N GLU A 251 19.75 -25.81 -22.40
CA GLU A 251 21.14 -25.60 -22.86
C GLU A 251 21.45 -24.10 -23.07
N VAL A 252 21.14 -23.30 -22.05
CA VAL A 252 21.36 -21.85 -22.01
C VAL A 252 22.53 -21.52 -21.11
N ALA A 253 23.39 -20.58 -21.56
CA ALA A 253 24.50 -20.09 -20.76
C ALA A 253 24.04 -19.55 -19.40
N ARG A 254 24.76 -19.84 -18.32
CA ARG A 254 24.37 -19.48 -16.94
C ARG A 254 24.16 -17.99 -16.75
N ASP A 255 24.90 -17.17 -17.45
CA ASP A 255 24.91 -15.72 -17.40
C ASP A 255 24.01 -15.06 -18.47
N ASP A 256 23.28 -15.81 -19.29
CA ASP A 256 22.30 -15.30 -20.23
C ASP A 256 20.98 -15.00 -19.49
N GLN A 257 20.72 -13.71 -19.25
CA GLN A 257 19.54 -13.27 -18.51
C GLN A 257 18.29 -13.06 -19.40
N ARG A 258 18.45 -13.07 -20.74
CA ARG A 258 17.33 -12.81 -21.65
C ARG A 258 16.65 -14.08 -22.15
N ALA A 259 17.38 -15.19 -22.21
CA ALA A 259 16.86 -16.46 -22.71
C ALA A 259 15.75 -17.03 -21.79
N ILE A 260 15.96 -16.97 -20.48
CA ILE A 260 15.00 -17.41 -19.46
C ILE A 260 14.97 -16.34 -18.36
N ARG A 261 13.80 -15.77 -18.13
CA ARG A 261 13.55 -14.81 -17.07
C ARG A 261 12.58 -15.42 -16.06
N VAL A 262 13.00 -15.50 -14.84
CA VAL A 262 12.19 -15.96 -13.72
C VAL A 262 11.93 -14.75 -12.85
N ARG A 263 10.66 -14.35 -12.73
CA ARG A 263 10.20 -13.23 -11.89
C ARG A 263 9.56 -13.81 -10.65
N ASN A 264 10.14 -13.55 -9.50
CA ASN A 264 9.59 -13.93 -8.21
C ASN A 264 8.89 -12.72 -7.57
N MET A 265 7.61 -12.84 -7.28
CA MET A 265 6.83 -11.77 -6.68
C MET A 265 7.34 -11.42 -5.26
N ALA A 266 7.94 -12.37 -4.54
CA ALA A 266 8.56 -12.10 -3.24
C ALA A 266 9.65 -11.02 -3.31
N GLU A 267 10.45 -10.97 -4.40
CA GLU A 267 11.49 -9.93 -4.57
C GLU A 267 10.87 -8.55 -4.73
N ALA A 268 9.80 -8.45 -5.53
CA ALA A 268 9.08 -7.20 -5.73
C ALA A 268 8.44 -6.73 -4.41
N THR A 269 7.77 -7.63 -3.68
CA THR A 269 7.14 -7.35 -2.39
C THR A 269 8.18 -6.88 -1.36
N LYS A 270 9.35 -7.50 -1.28
CA LYS A 270 10.42 -7.07 -0.36
C LYS A 270 10.93 -5.67 -0.70
N SER A 271 11.14 -5.39 -1.99
CA SER A 271 11.60 -4.06 -2.43
C SER A 271 10.60 -2.96 -2.07
N VAL A 272 9.30 -3.22 -2.28
CA VAL A 272 8.22 -2.30 -1.89
C VAL A 272 8.16 -2.13 -0.38
N ASN A 273 8.25 -3.21 0.40
CA ASN A 273 8.27 -3.12 1.85
C ASN A 273 9.48 -2.32 2.35
N ALA A 274 10.68 -2.54 1.79
CA ALA A 274 11.87 -1.78 2.14
C ALA A 274 11.71 -0.27 1.83
N MET A 275 11.14 0.07 0.67
CA MET A 275 10.83 1.45 0.30
C MET A 275 9.81 2.07 1.27
N THR A 276 8.75 1.35 1.60
CA THR A 276 7.70 1.76 2.55
C THR A 276 8.28 2.04 3.94
N VAL A 277 9.14 1.14 4.45
CA VAL A 277 9.82 1.34 5.73
C VAL A 277 10.75 2.56 5.66
N GLY A 278 11.50 2.72 4.56
CA GLY A 278 12.37 3.87 4.35
C GLY A 278 11.60 5.20 4.37
N LEU A 279 10.47 5.29 3.66
CA LEU A 279 9.58 6.46 3.68
C LEU A 279 9.04 6.72 5.10
N SER A 280 8.60 5.69 5.81
CA SER A 280 8.09 5.81 7.17
C SER A 280 9.15 6.36 8.13
N VAL A 281 10.40 5.92 8.01
CA VAL A 281 11.52 6.43 8.82
C VAL A 281 11.77 7.92 8.54
N ILE A 282 11.79 8.34 7.27
CA ILE A 282 11.98 9.74 6.88
C ILE A 282 10.87 10.61 7.49
N ILE A 283 9.60 10.18 7.40
CA ILE A 283 8.46 10.92 7.93
C ILE A 283 8.54 11.02 9.46
N ILE A 284 8.91 9.95 10.14
CA ILE A 284 9.09 9.95 11.60
C ILE A 284 10.20 10.95 11.99
N VAL A 285 11.32 10.96 11.28
CA VAL A 285 12.44 11.90 11.55
C VAL A 285 12.00 13.35 11.34
N ILE A 286 11.31 13.66 10.24
CA ILE A 286 10.79 15.00 9.97
C ILE A 286 9.74 15.38 11.02
N GLY A 287 8.78 14.49 11.29
CA GLY A 287 7.71 14.72 12.28
C GLY A 287 8.28 14.95 13.68
N PHE A 288 9.27 14.16 14.09
CA PHE A 288 9.94 14.34 15.39
C PHE A 288 10.72 15.65 15.45
N GLY A 289 11.42 16.00 14.37
CA GLY A 289 12.15 17.29 14.26
C GLY A 289 11.21 18.51 14.33
N THR A 290 10.09 18.48 13.62
CA THR A 290 9.09 19.58 13.66
C THR A 290 8.44 19.68 15.05
N LEU A 291 8.21 18.56 15.71
CA LEU A 291 7.64 18.49 17.06
C LEU A 291 8.61 19.08 18.10
N ILE A 292 9.91 18.77 18.02
CA ILE A 292 10.95 19.38 18.87
C ILE A 292 10.97 20.89 18.65
N ALA A 293 10.95 21.37 17.42
CA ALA A 293 10.90 22.81 17.11
C ALA A 293 9.67 23.48 17.74
N GLY A 294 8.50 22.82 17.66
CA GLY A 294 7.27 23.27 18.32
C GLY A 294 7.40 23.35 19.85
N VAL A 295 7.95 22.30 20.49
CA VAL A 295 8.20 22.27 21.94
C VAL A 295 9.12 23.40 22.38
N VAL A 296 10.21 23.63 21.67
CA VAL A 296 11.16 24.74 21.95
C VAL A 296 10.47 26.10 21.78
N GLY A 297 9.69 26.26 20.73
CA GLY A 297 8.90 27.47 20.47
C GLY A 297 7.95 27.81 21.64
N ILE A 298 7.14 26.81 22.06
CA ILE A 298 6.23 26.97 23.22
C ILE A 298 7.01 27.28 24.47
N SER A 299 8.05 26.52 24.77
CA SER A 299 8.84 26.71 26.01
C SER A 299 9.39 28.12 26.10
N ASN A 300 9.91 28.67 25.00
CA ASN A 300 10.42 30.04 24.95
C ASN A 300 9.33 31.07 25.21
N ILE A 301 8.16 30.91 24.62
CA ILE A 301 7.05 31.83 24.80
C ILE A 301 6.46 31.73 26.23
N MET A 302 6.35 30.50 26.77
CA MET A 302 5.88 30.32 28.12
C MET A 302 6.85 30.90 29.16
N ILE A 303 8.18 30.85 28.94
CA ILE A 303 9.15 31.53 29.79
C ILE A 303 8.91 33.05 29.78
N PHE A 304 8.58 33.61 28.64
CA PHE A 304 8.28 35.03 28.53
C PHE A 304 6.97 35.39 29.24
N ILE A 305 5.90 34.62 29.06
CA ILE A 305 4.61 34.79 29.77
C ILE A 305 4.81 34.73 31.29
N VAL A 306 5.61 33.78 31.77
CA VAL A 306 5.93 33.67 33.19
C VAL A 306 6.66 34.92 33.69
N LYS A 307 7.58 35.52 32.92
CA LYS A 307 8.23 36.79 33.28
C LYS A 307 7.24 37.95 33.36
N GLU A 308 6.35 38.11 32.41
CA GLU A 308 5.29 39.15 32.44
C GLU A 308 4.32 38.98 33.64
N ARG A 309 4.02 37.74 34.01
CA ARG A 309 3.14 37.41 35.12
C ARG A 309 3.85 37.29 36.47
N THR A 310 5.13 37.71 36.56
CA THR A 310 5.95 37.54 37.78
C THR A 310 5.27 38.20 39.01
N LYS A 311 4.70 39.40 38.85
CA LYS A 311 3.98 40.14 39.93
C LYS A 311 2.74 39.38 40.39
N GLU A 312 1.95 38.87 39.46
CA GLU A 312 0.75 38.07 39.72
C GLU A 312 1.08 36.77 40.49
N ILE A 313 2.10 36.05 40.00
CA ILE A 313 2.59 34.81 40.63
C ILE A 313 3.15 35.11 42.03
N GLY A 314 3.84 36.24 42.19
CA GLY A 314 4.36 36.70 43.48
C GLY A 314 3.25 36.96 44.50
N ILE A 315 2.18 37.65 44.10
CA ILE A 315 0.99 37.91 44.94
C ILE A 315 0.34 36.60 45.37
N ARG A 316 0.11 35.65 44.46
CA ARG A 316 -0.47 34.33 44.78
C ARG A 316 0.38 33.56 45.79
N LYS A 317 1.67 33.59 45.65
CA LYS A 317 2.60 32.94 46.60
C LYS A 317 2.59 33.65 47.94
N ALA A 318 2.47 34.97 47.97
CA ALA A 318 2.30 35.72 49.23
C ALA A 318 1.00 35.38 49.96
N LEU A 319 -0.09 35.09 49.21
CA LEU A 319 -1.38 34.62 49.69
C LEU A 319 -1.41 33.12 50.06
N GLY A 320 -0.26 32.39 49.94
CA GLY A 320 -0.16 31.01 50.37
C GLY A 320 -0.25 29.96 49.29
N ALA A 321 -0.25 30.34 47.98
CA ALA A 321 -0.24 29.35 46.90
C ALA A 321 1.03 28.47 46.92
N SER A 322 0.84 27.14 46.89
CA SER A 322 1.93 26.19 46.88
C SER A 322 2.71 26.23 45.55
N PRO A 323 4.01 25.93 45.54
CA PRO A 323 4.79 25.81 44.29
C PRO A 323 4.20 24.81 43.31
N LYS A 324 3.60 23.72 43.80
CA LYS A 324 2.94 22.70 42.97
C LYS A 324 1.69 23.26 42.26
N SER A 325 0.91 24.10 42.91
CA SER A 325 -0.26 24.75 42.31
C SER A 325 0.14 25.64 41.13
N ILE A 326 1.20 26.44 41.29
CA ILE A 326 1.73 27.30 40.19
C ILE A 326 2.23 26.47 39.01
N VAL A 327 2.97 25.39 39.30
CA VAL A 327 3.43 24.46 38.25
C VAL A 327 2.27 23.83 37.50
N SER A 328 1.24 23.39 38.22
CA SER A 328 0.05 22.76 37.64
C SER A 328 -0.68 23.68 36.67
N ILE A 329 -0.90 24.95 37.04
CA ILE A 329 -1.59 25.94 36.21
C ILE A 329 -0.83 26.14 34.89
N ILE A 330 0.47 26.35 34.95
CA ILE A 330 1.31 26.59 33.76
C ILE A 330 1.41 25.36 32.86
N LEU A 331 1.47 24.15 33.45
CA LEU A 331 1.46 22.91 32.69
C LEU A 331 0.14 22.70 31.97
N ILE A 332 -0.99 22.92 32.64
CA ILE A 332 -2.32 22.77 32.02
C ILE A 332 -2.48 23.77 30.89
N GLU A 333 -2.07 25.04 31.08
CA GLU A 333 -2.07 26.08 30.04
C GLU A 333 -1.25 25.66 28.81
N SER A 334 -0.04 25.15 29.01
CA SER A 334 0.84 24.66 27.94
C SER A 334 0.25 23.47 27.20
N ILE A 335 -0.27 22.49 27.93
CA ILE A 335 -0.91 21.29 27.34
C ILE A 335 -2.14 21.72 26.53
N LEU A 336 -2.96 22.65 27.03
CA LEU A 336 -4.16 23.09 26.38
C LEU A 336 -3.88 23.83 25.07
N ILE A 337 -2.90 24.75 25.07
CA ILE A 337 -2.45 25.44 23.86
C ILE A 337 -1.94 24.44 22.83
N THR A 338 -1.10 23.49 23.28
CA THR A 338 -0.52 22.49 22.40
C THR A 338 -1.57 21.56 21.80
N ALA A 339 -2.50 21.07 22.63
CA ALA A 339 -3.54 20.15 22.20
C ALA A 339 -4.53 20.82 21.22
N LEU A 340 -5.01 22.03 21.55
CA LEU A 340 -5.93 22.76 20.67
C LEU A 340 -5.28 23.12 19.34
N SER A 341 -4.06 23.65 19.36
CA SER A 341 -3.34 24.05 18.15
C SER A 341 -3.00 22.83 17.30
N GLY A 342 -2.54 21.74 17.91
CA GLY A 342 -2.24 20.52 17.21
C GLY A 342 -3.46 19.87 16.60
N TYR A 343 -4.60 19.88 17.30
CA TYR A 343 -5.86 19.38 16.77
C TYR A 343 -6.34 20.20 15.57
N ILE A 344 -6.21 21.54 15.62
CA ILE A 344 -6.51 22.42 14.48
C ILE A 344 -5.61 22.07 13.29
N GLY A 345 -4.30 21.89 13.52
CA GLY A 345 -3.35 21.49 12.47
C GLY A 345 -3.70 20.15 11.83
N LEU A 346 -4.12 19.18 12.66
CA LEU A 346 -4.55 17.85 12.21
C LEU A 346 -5.82 17.94 11.36
N LEU A 347 -6.85 18.71 11.80
CA LEU A 347 -8.09 18.89 11.04
C LEU A 347 -7.86 19.55 9.70
N ILE A 348 -7.02 20.60 9.65
CA ILE A 348 -6.67 21.27 8.39
C ILE A 348 -5.90 20.31 7.49
N GLY A 349 -4.91 19.58 8.04
CA GLY A 349 -4.13 18.58 7.29
C GLY A 349 -5.00 17.49 6.68
N PHE A 350 -5.98 16.98 7.45
CA PHE A 350 -6.96 16.01 6.96
C PHE A 350 -7.83 16.60 5.85
N GLY A 351 -8.36 17.80 6.04
CA GLY A 351 -9.16 18.48 5.01
C GLY A 351 -8.38 18.72 3.72
N VAL A 352 -7.10 19.09 3.81
CA VAL A 352 -6.22 19.24 2.63
C VAL A 352 -6.04 17.91 1.91
N LEU A 353 -5.80 16.81 2.63
CA LEU A 353 -5.65 15.48 2.03
C LEU A 353 -6.94 15.00 1.36
N GLU A 354 -8.09 15.23 1.97
CA GLU A 354 -9.39 14.86 1.42
C GLU A 354 -9.72 15.65 0.13
N LEU A 355 -9.46 16.95 0.13
CA LEU A 355 -9.67 17.81 -1.05
C LEU A 355 -8.67 17.50 -2.18
N ALA A 356 -7.42 17.19 -1.84
CA ALA A 356 -6.37 16.90 -2.82
C ALA A 356 -6.41 15.43 -3.31
N GLY A 357 -7.03 14.51 -2.56
CA GLY A 357 -7.04 13.07 -2.82
C GLY A 357 -7.35 12.69 -4.27
N PRO A 358 -8.48 13.13 -4.85
CA PRO A 358 -8.83 12.81 -6.24
C PRO A 358 -7.80 13.27 -7.27
N SER A 359 -7.11 14.40 -7.01
CA SER A 359 -6.05 14.89 -7.89
C SER A 359 -4.75 14.11 -7.70
N LEU A 360 -4.50 13.61 -6.50
CA LEU A 360 -3.29 12.84 -6.16
C LEU A 360 -3.32 11.41 -6.73
N GLU A 361 -4.50 10.84 -6.98
CA GLU A 361 -4.63 9.53 -7.62
C GLU A 361 -3.97 9.47 -9.00
N THR A 362 -4.03 10.56 -9.77
CA THR A 362 -3.33 10.66 -11.06
C THR A 362 -1.81 10.60 -10.94
N TYR A 363 -1.27 10.82 -9.74
CA TYR A 363 0.16 10.78 -9.41
C TYR A 363 0.53 9.54 -8.57
N PHE A 364 -0.22 8.46 -8.69
CA PHE A 364 0.02 7.20 -7.96
C PHE A 364 -0.06 7.31 -6.42
N ILE A 365 -0.91 8.20 -5.90
CA ILE A 365 -1.17 8.35 -4.47
C ILE A 365 -2.66 8.09 -4.23
N LYS A 366 -3.02 6.86 -3.90
CA LYS A 366 -4.41 6.43 -3.69
C LYS A 366 -4.81 6.54 -2.23
N ASP A 367 -6.01 7.07 -2.00
CA ASP A 367 -6.60 7.20 -0.66
C ASP A 367 -5.58 7.75 0.37
N PRO A 368 -5.07 8.99 0.18
CA PRO A 368 -4.10 9.57 1.10
C PRO A 368 -4.75 9.89 2.44
N GLY A 369 -5.07 8.86 3.20
CA GLY A 369 -5.80 8.96 4.46
C GLY A 369 -4.89 8.85 5.69
N VAL A 370 -5.44 9.29 6.81
CA VAL A 370 -4.80 9.17 8.13
C VAL A 370 -5.57 8.13 8.94
N SER A 371 -4.88 7.08 9.40
CA SER A 371 -5.51 6.03 10.19
C SER A 371 -5.93 6.53 11.59
N ASN A 372 -7.00 5.95 12.16
CA ASN A 372 -7.44 6.26 13.53
C ASN A 372 -6.33 6.06 14.57
N GLY A 373 -5.44 5.09 14.37
CA GLY A 373 -4.29 4.86 15.22
C GLY A 373 -3.30 6.03 15.22
N LEU A 374 -3.10 6.68 14.06
CA LEU A 374 -2.24 7.86 13.95
C LEU A 374 -2.87 9.06 14.67
N VAL A 375 -4.17 9.28 14.55
CA VAL A 375 -4.88 10.37 15.26
C VAL A 375 -4.71 10.23 16.77
N ILE A 376 -4.90 9.02 17.30
CA ILE A 376 -4.72 8.73 18.74
C ILE A 376 -3.25 8.94 19.13
N GLY A 377 -2.31 8.40 18.35
CA GLY A 377 -0.89 8.55 18.59
C GLY A 377 -0.44 10.02 18.57
N ALA A 378 -0.90 10.79 17.58
CA ALA A 378 -0.61 12.22 17.47
C ALA A 378 -1.17 12.98 18.69
N THR A 379 -2.40 12.70 19.12
CA THR A 379 -3.01 13.33 20.30
C THR A 379 -2.20 13.06 21.57
N MET A 380 -1.80 11.81 21.81
CA MET A 380 -0.95 11.45 22.94
C MET A 380 0.41 12.16 22.89
N THR A 381 1.01 12.19 21.71
CA THR A 381 2.31 12.85 21.51
C THR A 381 2.20 14.36 21.76
N LEU A 382 1.11 15.01 21.35
CA LEU A 382 0.84 16.43 21.63
C LEU A 382 0.71 16.72 23.13
N ILE A 383 0.01 15.87 23.87
CA ILE A 383 -0.15 16.01 25.32
C ILE A 383 1.22 15.92 26.00
N ILE A 384 2.03 14.93 25.62
CA ILE A 384 3.38 14.74 26.17
C ILE A 384 4.29 15.93 25.78
N ALA A 385 4.24 16.36 24.51
CA ALA A 385 5.02 17.51 24.03
C ALA A 385 4.64 18.81 24.78
N GLY A 386 3.35 19.05 24.99
CA GLY A 386 2.84 20.19 25.76
C GLY A 386 3.31 20.16 27.22
N ALA A 387 3.29 19.00 27.86
CA ALA A 387 3.81 18.82 29.22
C ALA A 387 5.32 19.09 29.31
N ILE A 388 6.10 18.58 28.35
CA ILE A 388 7.55 18.82 28.26
C ILE A 388 7.83 20.31 28.03
N ALA A 389 7.13 20.95 27.09
CA ALA A 389 7.29 22.36 26.75
C ALA A 389 6.98 23.28 27.94
N GLY A 390 5.95 22.94 28.72
CA GLY A 390 5.51 23.71 29.87
C GLY A 390 6.33 23.46 31.13
N TYR A 391 7.08 22.35 31.22
CA TYR A 391 7.76 21.96 32.45
C TYR A 391 8.86 22.93 32.88
N ILE A 392 9.73 23.35 31.97
CA ILE A 392 10.84 24.28 32.24
C ILE A 392 10.31 25.65 32.70
N PRO A 393 9.37 26.30 31.98
CA PRO A 393 8.80 27.59 32.42
C PRO A 393 8.02 27.46 33.74
N ALA A 394 7.28 26.38 33.94
CA ALA A 394 6.55 26.12 35.17
C ALA A 394 7.48 26.00 36.41
N GLN A 395 8.60 25.29 36.23
CA GLN A 395 9.62 25.18 37.28
C GLN A 395 10.27 26.54 37.58
N LYS A 396 10.55 27.36 36.57
CA LYS A 396 11.05 28.74 36.78
C LYS A 396 10.06 29.59 37.55
N ALA A 397 8.77 29.55 37.20
CA ALA A 397 7.69 30.27 37.87
C ALA A 397 7.57 29.86 39.35
N SER A 398 7.70 28.58 39.67
CA SER A 398 7.61 28.09 41.04
C SER A 398 8.74 28.60 41.94
N LYS A 399 9.88 29.01 41.42
CA LYS A 399 11.05 29.53 42.16
C LYS A 399 11.00 31.04 42.39
N ILE A 400 10.01 31.77 41.85
CA ILE A 400 9.86 33.21 42.03
C ILE A 400 9.63 33.49 43.55
N LYS A 401 10.46 34.41 44.09
CA LYS A 401 10.34 34.85 45.51
C LYS A 401 9.35 36.01 45.58
N PRO A 402 8.30 35.96 46.46
CA PRO A 402 7.29 37.01 46.57
C PRO A 402 7.86 38.41 46.79
N ILE A 403 8.84 38.51 47.65
CA ILE A 403 9.51 39.80 48.01
C ILE A 403 10.13 40.45 46.81
N ILE A 404 10.79 39.68 45.90
CA ILE A 404 11.45 40.21 44.71
C ILE A 404 10.39 40.57 43.64
N ALA A 405 9.33 39.81 43.52
CA ALA A 405 8.25 40.02 42.57
C ALA A 405 7.42 41.31 42.85
N LEU A 406 7.35 41.71 44.11
CA LEU A 406 6.60 42.89 44.54
C LEU A 406 7.46 44.17 44.61
N ARG A 407 8.82 44.04 44.56
CA ARG A 407 9.76 45.17 44.67
C ARG A 407 10.21 45.74 43.30
N ASN A 408 10.08 45.00 42.23
CA ASN A 408 10.39 45.49 40.90
C ASN A 408 9.14 46.21 40.32
N ASP A 409 9.19 47.51 40.43
CA ASP A 409 8.40 48.43 39.59
C ASP A 409 9.07 48.62 38.23
#